data_4d6b34564ce7fbba1eb6789277eaf3fd
#
_entry.id   4d6b34564ce7fbba1eb6789277eaf3fd
#
_cell.length_a   1.000
_cell.length_b   1.000
_cell.length_c   1.000
_cell.angle_alpha   90.00
_cell.angle_beta   90.00
_cell.angle_gamma   90.00
#
_symmetry.space_group_name_H-M   'P 1'
#
loop_
_entity.id
_entity.type
_entity.pdbx_description
1 polymer ?
#
loop_
_entity_poly.entity_id
_entity_poly.type
_entity_poly.pdbx_seq_one_letter_code
_entity_poly.pdbx_strand_id
1 'polypeptide(L)'
;TSYGICVLTEDSVSHLGELERPLIVMDQWMYHTRLYSAANFVKTRDDLDLIQLNSFGCGLDAVTTDCVNDILTGSGKIYTCLKIDEVNNLGAARIRIRSLLAAVRVKETKHEKRDLKPSNYERVVFTEQMKKDNYTIICPQMSPIHFDLLVPAFKAAGYNMVIPDIPARECVDVGLKFVNNDACYPSLIVVGQIMAAVKSGNYDMTHTAILISQTGGGCRATNYIG
;
A
#
# COMPACT_ATOMS: atom_id res chain seq x y z
N THR A 1 -9.20 -19.49 -25.14
CA THR A 1 -7.80 -19.25 -24.78
C THR A 1 -7.01 -20.55 -24.72
N SER A 2 -5.66 -20.50 -24.85
CA SER A 2 -4.79 -21.69 -24.90
C SER A 2 -4.80 -22.55 -23.61
N TYR A 3 -5.34 -22.04 -22.50
CA TYR A 3 -5.43 -22.72 -21.21
C TYR A 3 -6.85 -23.21 -20.86
N GLY A 4 -7.81 -23.08 -21.76
CA GLY A 4 -9.20 -23.51 -21.51
C GLY A 4 -9.93 -22.68 -20.47
N ILE A 5 -9.47 -21.47 -20.14
CA ILE A 5 -10.11 -20.54 -19.20
C ILE A 5 -10.87 -19.44 -19.94
N CYS A 6 -12.01 -19.03 -19.38
CA CYS A 6 -12.70 -17.81 -19.77
C CYS A 6 -12.01 -16.62 -19.14
N VAL A 7 -11.92 -15.52 -19.86
CA VAL A 7 -11.32 -14.27 -19.36
C VAL A 7 -12.39 -13.19 -19.40
N LEU A 8 -12.60 -12.57 -18.27
CA LEU A 8 -13.43 -11.38 -18.09
C LEU A 8 -12.53 -10.19 -17.80
N THR A 9 -12.92 -9.01 -18.23
CA THR A 9 -12.28 -7.76 -17.83
C THR A 9 -12.90 -7.23 -16.54
N GLU A 10 -12.20 -6.41 -15.77
CA GLU A 10 -12.67 -5.93 -14.46
C GLU A 10 -13.98 -5.13 -14.57
N ASP A 11 -14.18 -4.40 -15.65
CA ASP A 11 -15.39 -3.63 -15.91
C ASP A 11 -16.66 -4.49 -16.07
N SER A 12 -16.49 -5.77 -16.43
CA SER A 12 -17.61 -6.72 -16.50
C SER A 12 -18.18 -7.06 -15.13
N VAL A 13 -17.41 -6.92 -14.06
CA VAL A 13 -17.77 -7.40 -12.71
C VAL A 13 -17.66 -6.34 -11.62
N SER A 14 -16.97 -5.23 -11.85
CA SER A 14 -16.73 -4.21 -10.84
C SER A 14 -18.02 -3.56 -10.29
N HIS A 15 -19.06 -3.44 -11.11
CA HIS A 15 -20.36 -2.90 -10.73
C HIS A 15 -21.19 -3.85 -9.84
N LEU A 16 -20.76 -5.10 -9.70
CA LEU A 16 -21.41 -6.14 -8.89
C LEU A 16 -20.79 -6.23 -7.48
N GLY A 17 -19.62 -5.59 -7.27
CA GLY A 17 -18.92 -5.60 -6.00
C GLY A 17 -19.14 -4.31 -5.23
N GLU A 18 -19.38 -4.44 -3.93
CA GLU A 18 -19.39 -3.30 -3.02
C GLU A 18 -18.00 -3.04 -2.48
N LEU A 19 -17.60 -1.76 -2.44
CA LEU A 19 -16.34 -1.36 -1.86
C LEU A 19 -16.49 -1.20 -0.35
N GLU A 20 -15.86 -2.10 0.41
CA GLU A 20 -15.80 -2.00 1.86
C GLU A 20 -14.90 -0.83 2.28
N ARG A 21 -15.41 0.06 3.12
CA ARG A 21 -14.67 1.21 3.67
C ARG A 21 -14.62 1.13 5.19
N PRO A 22 -13.57 1.65 5.85
CA PRO A 22 -12.48 2.45 5.26
C PRO A 22 -11.43 1.58 4.54
N LEU A 23 -10.86 2.12 3.45
CA LEU A 23 -9.66 1.59 2.84
C LEU A 23 -8.42 2.13 3.56
N ILE A 24 -7.36 1.35 3.62
CA ILE A 24 -6.04 1.79 4.08
C ILE A 24 -5.51 2.87 3.14
N VAL A 25 -5.76 2.70 1.85
CA VAL A 25 -5.32 3.59 0.77
C VAL A 25 -6.44 4.52 0.33
N MET A 26 -6.09 5.68 -0.23
CA MET A 26 -7.07 6.57 -0.83
C MET A 26 -7.54 6.03 -2.18
N ASP A 27 -8.85 5.97 -2.38
CA ASP A 27 -9.50 5.51 -3.59
C ASP A 27 -9.99 6.68 -4.48
N GLN A 28 -9.16 7.66 -4.69
CA GLN A 28 -9.50 8.86 -5.45
C GLN A 28 -9.64 8.63 -6.97
N TRP A 29 -9.17 7.49 -7.44
CA TRP A 29 -9.10 7.18 -8.85
C TRP A 29 -10.12 6.12 -9.22
N MET A 30 -10.97 6.44 -10.16
CA MET A 30 -12.05 5.58 -10.62
C MET A 30 -11.57 4.16 -11.00
N TYR A 31 -10.45 4.06 -11.71
CA TYR A 31 -9.93 2.75 -12.13
C TYR A 31 -9.48 1.89 -10.95
N HIS A 32 -8.83 2.48 -9.94
CA HIS A 32 -8.41 1.76 -8.74
C HIS A 32 -9.62 1.35 -7.90
N THR A 33 -10.59 2.24 -7.74
CA THR A 33 -11.86 1.95 -7.06
C THR A 33 -12.59 0.78 -7.73
N ARG A 34 -12.65 0.77 -9.07
CA ARG A 34 -13.23 -0.35 -9.85
C ARG A 34 -12.50 -1.66 -9.61
N LEU A 35 -11.17 -1.63 -9.56
CA LEU A 35 -10.35 -2.82 -9.30
C LEU A 35 -10.61 -3.38 -7.89
N TYR A 36 -10.72 -2.52 -6.87
CA TYR A 36 -11.08 -2.94 -5.52
C TYR A 36 -12.49 -3.53 -5.46
N SER A 37 -13.45 -2.91 -6.15
CA SER A 37 -14.81 -3.44 -6.26
C SER A 37 -14.85 -4.80 -6.95
N ALA A 38 -14.10 -4.96 -8.04
CA ALA A 38 -13.95 -6.25 -8.72
C ALA A 38 -13.32 -7.31 -7.79
N ALA A 39 -12.28 -6.95 -7.03
CA ALA A 39 -11.67 -7.85 -6.05
C ALA A 39 -12.66 -8.26 -4.94
N ASN A 40 -13.46 -7.32 -4.44
CA ASN A 40 -14.51 -7.59 -3.46
C ASN A 40 -15.62 -8.51 -4.03
N PHE A 41 -15.97 -8.38 -5.29
CA PHE A 41 -16.88 -9.31 -5.93
C PHE A 41 -16.26 -10.71 -6.10
N VAL A 42 -15.05 -10.78 -6.62
CA VAL A 42 -14.35 -12.05 -6.84
C VAL A 42 -14.13 -12.83 -5.53
N LYS A 43 -13.88 -12.13 -4.41
CA LYS A 43 -13.72 -12.81 -3.11
C LYS A 43 -14.95 -13.61 -2.69
N THR A 44 -16.14 -13.24 -3.14
CA THR A 44 -17.41 -13.92 -2.80
C THR A 44 -17.74 -15.08 -3.73
N ARG A 45 -16.98 -15.27 -4.81
CA ARG A 45 -17.26 -16.26 -5.87
C ARG A 45 -16.23 -17.37 -5.88
N ASP A 46 -16.68 -18.62 -5.98
CA ASP A 46 -15.78 -19.77 -6.08
C ASP A 46 -15.29 -20.04 -7.51
N ASP A 47 -16.07 -19.61 -8.49
CA ASP A 47 -15.84 -19.83 -9.92
C ASP A 47 -15.00 -18.72 -10.59
N LEU A 48 -14.56 -17.71 -9.83
CA LEU A 48 -13.76 -16.60 -10.31
C LEU A 48 -12.45 -16.45 -9.53
N ASP A 49 -11.38 -16.17 -10.23
CA ASP A 49 -10.10 -15.74 -9.68
C ASP A 49 -9.65 -14.46 -10.38
N LEU A 50 -8.92 -13.60 -9.67
CA LEU A 50 -8.46 -12.32 -10.20
C LEU A 50 -6.97 -12.37 -10.51
N ILE A 51 -6.62 -11.94 -11.71
CA ILE A 51 -5.25 -11.69 -12.15
C ILE A 51 -5.10 -10.20 -12.36
N GLN A 52 -4.29 -9.55 -11.53
CA GLN A 52 -3.98 -8.14 -11.69
C GLN A 52 -2.83 -7.95 -12.68
N LEU A 53 -3.03 -7.08 -13.66
CA LEU A 53 -1.97 -6.59 -14.52
C LEU A 53 -1.33 -5.38 -13.86
N ASN A 54 -0.01 -5.38 -13.72
CA ASN A 54 0.74 -4.26 -13.17
C ASN A 54 1.87 -3.91 -14.13
N SER A 55 2.00 -2.64 -14.42
CA SER A 55 3.16 -2.08 -15.13
C SER A 55 4.16 -1.65 -14.05
N PHE A 56 5.24 -1.27 -14.10
CA PHE A 56 6.24 -0.86 -13.09
C PHE A 56 5.68 -0.50 -11.70
N GLY A 57 6.48 -0.63 -10.66
CA GLY A 57 6.11 -0.23 -9.30
C GLY A 57 5.98 1.29 -9.07
N CYS A 58 5.66 2.07 -10.10
CA CYS A 58 5.48 3.52 -10.02
C CYS A 58 4.01 3.91 -9.96
N GLY A 59 3.72 5.02 -9.32
CA GLY A 59 2.37 5.56 -9.19
C GLY A 59 1.49 4.76 -8.21
N LEU A 60 0.19 4.85 -8.39
CA LEU A 60 -0.79 4.20 -7.51
C LEU A 60 -0.83 2.68 -7.66
N ASP A 61 -0.37 2.12 -8.78
CA ASP A 61 -0.38 0.67 -9.02
C ASP A 61 0.39 -0.10 -7.95
N ALA A 62 1.45 0.47 -7.41
CA ALA A 62 2.23 -0.15 -6.37
C ALA A 62 1.46 -0.29 -5.04
N VAL A 63 0.54 0.62 -4.75
CA VAL A 63 -0.33 0.57 -3.58
C VAL A 63 -1.57 -0.28 -3.86
N THR A 64 -2.08 -0.20 -5.09
CA THR A 64 -3.23 -0.97 -5.54
C THR A 64 -2.97 -2.47 -5.48
N THR A 65 -1.75 -2.91 -5.81
CA THR A 65 -1.37 -4.33 -5.73
C THR A 65 -1.47 -4.85 -4.30
N ASP A 66 -0.99 -4.09 -3.32
CA ASP A 66 -1.04 -4.48 -1.91
C ASP A 66 -2.50 -4.53 -1.41
N CYS A 67 -3.30 -3.53 -1.73
CA CYS A 67 -4.71 -3.49 -1.33
C CYS A 67 -5.53 -4.64 -1.95
N VAL A 68 -5.34 -4.94 -3.23
CA VAL A 68 -6.01 -6.07 -3.89
C VAL A 68 -5.54 -7.41 -3.32
N ASN A 69 -4.24 -7.52 -3.02
CA ASN A 69 -3.68 -8.69 -2.36
C ASN A 69 -4.36 -8.93 -1.00
N ASP A 70 -4.51 -7.90 -0.18
CA ASP A 70 -5.14 -8.01 1.15
C ASP A 70 -6.62 -8.40 1.05
N ILE A 71 -7.37 -7.79 0.11
CA ILE A 71 -8.77 -8.14 -0.14
C ILE A 71 -8.91 -9.63 -0.50
N LEU A 72 -8.06 -10.13 -1.40
CA LEU A 72 -8.14 -11.50 -1.88
C LEU A 72 -7.61 -12.51 -0.88
N THR A 73 -6.42 -12.29 -0.32
CA THR A 73 -5.79 -13.23 0.61
C THR A 73 -6.53 -13.28 1.95
N GLY A 74 -7.05 -12.14 2.42
CA GLY A 74 -7.91 -12.09 3.60
C GLY A 74 -9.19 -12.91 3.47
N SER A 75 -9.66 -13.15 2.24
CA SER A 75 -10.79 -14.05 1.92
C SER A 75 -10.36 -15.47 1.54
N GLY A 76 -9.06 -15.78 1.66
CA GLY A 76 -8.51 -17.07 1.27
C GLY A 76 -8.44 -17.28 -0.25
N LYS A 77 -8.56 -16.24 -1.06
CA LYS A 77 -8.30 -16.30 -2.51
C LYS A 77 -6.81 -16.25 -2.80
N ILE A 78 -6.43 -16.73 -3.98
CA ILE A 78 -5.04 -16.66 -4.44
C ILE A 78 -4.86 -15.34 -5.19
N TYR A 79 -3.96 -14.49 -4.69
CA TYR A 79 -3.58 -13.29 -5.41
C TYR A 79 -2.54 -13.60 -6.47
N THR A 80 -2.79 -13.13 -7.70
CA THR A 80 -1.84 -13.27 -8.82
C THR A 80 -1.66 -11.93 -9.52
N CYS A 81 -0.43 -11.46 -9.54
CA CYS A 81 -0.02 -10.26 -10.26
C CYS A 81 0.88 -10.62 -11.43
N LEU A 82 0.58 -10.09 -12.62
CA LEU A 82 1.42 -10.18 -13.80
C LEU A 82 2.07 -8.81 -14.04
N LYS A 83 3.39 -8.76 -13.92
CA LYS A 83 4.16 -7.57 -14.29
C LYS A 83 4.29 -7.53 -15.81
N ILE A 84 3.81 -6.46 -16.41
CA ILE A 84 3.86 -6.21 -17.86
C ILE A 84 4.79 -5.03 -18.06
N ASP A 85 5.85 -5.23 -18.81
CA ASP A 85 6.80 -4.22 -19.21
C ASP A 85 6.85 -4.07 -20.74
N GLU A 86 7.70 -3.18 -21.22
CA GLU A 86 7.92 -2.96 -22.65
C GLU A 86 8.57 -4.17 -23.34
N VAL A 87 9.21 -5.04 -22.57
CA VAL A 87 9.81 -6.28 -23.07
C VAL A 87 8.74 -7.36 -23.03
N ASN A 88 8.14 -7.66 -24.16
CA ASN A 88 7.08 -8.66 -24.34
C ASN A 88 7.54 -10.10 -24.04
N ASN A 89 8.06 -10.36 -22.86
CA ASN A 89 8.42 -11.72 -22.43
C ASN A 89 7.21 -12.43 -21.84
N LEU A 90 6.42 -13.06 -22.69
CA LEU A 90 5.26 -13.85 -22.29
C LEU A 90 5.61 -15.12 -21.48
N GLY A 91 6.89 -15.49 -21.39
CA GLY A 91 7.34 -16.68 -20.67
C GLY A 91 7.00 -16.59 -19.17
N ALA A 92 7.36 -15.48 -18.52
CA ALA A 92 7.07 -15.25 -17.12
C ALA A 92 5.56 -15.22 -16.82
N ALA A 93 4.77 -14.56 -17.68
CA ALA A 93 3.32 -14.52 -17.56
C ALA A 93 2.71 -15.93 -17.69
N ARG A 94 3.19 -16.74 -18.64
CA ARG A 94 2.73 -18.13 -18.79
C ARG A 94 3.04 -18.99 -17.57
N ILE A 95 4.21 -18.84 -16.97
CA ILE A 95 4.58 -19.57 -15.76
C ILE A 95 3.65 -19.17 -14.61
N ARG A 96 3.41 -17.88 -14.40
CA ARG A 96 2.51 -17.36 -13.36
C ARG A 96 1.07 -17.90 -13.53
N ILE A 97 0.54 -17.87 -14.74
CA ILE A 97 -0.82 -18.40 -15.02
C ILE A 97 -0.88 -19.91 -14.74
N ARG A 98 0.14 -20.68 -15.14
CA ARG A 98 0.18 -22.11 -14.84
C ARG A 98 0.27 -22.39 -13.35
N SER A 99 1.05 -21.61 -12.61
CA SER A 99 1.15 -21.72 -11.15
C SER A 99 -0.19 -21.43 -10.49
N LEU A 100 -0.91 -20.40 -10.93
CA LEU A 100 -2.26 -20.10 -10.44
C LEU A 100 -3.20 -21.29 -10.67
N LEU A 101 -3.25 -21.82 -11.90
CA LEU A 101 -4.13 -22.94 -12.23
C LEU A 101 -3.78 -24.21 -11.43
N ALA A 102 -2.51 -24.47 -11.17
CA ALA A 102 -2.09 -25.57 -10.31
C ALA A 102 -2.52 -25.36 -8.86
N ALA A 103 -2.35 -24.15 -8.33
CA ALA A 103 -2.74 -23.80 -6.97
C ALA A 103 -4.27 -23.87 -6.75
N VAL A 104 -5.05 -23.39 -7.73
CA VAL A 104 -6.52 -23.51 -7.70
C VAL A 104 -6.96 -24.97 -7.64
N ARG A 105 -6.39 -25.84 -8.48
CA ARG A 105 -6.69 -27.29 -8.46
C ARG A 105 -6.36 -27.94 -7.10
N VAL A 106 -5.21 -27.63 -6.54
CA VAL A 106 -4.82 -28.14 -5.21
C VAL A 106 -5.80 -27.67 -4.14
N LYS A 107 -6.27 -26.44 -4.21
CA LYS A 107 -7.23 -25.89 -3.28
C LYS A 107 -8.61 -26.55 -3.40
N GLU A 108 -9.08 -26.75 -4.61
CA GLU A 108 -10.33 -27.49 -4.89
C GLU A 108 -10.32 -28.91 -4.32
N THR A 109 -9.17 -29.61 -4.44
CA THR A 109 -9.03 -30.98 -3.90
C THR A 109 -8.96 -31.03 -2.39
N LYS A 110 -8.48 -29.99 -1.73
CA LYS A 110 -8.35 -29.95 -0.25
C LYS A 110 -9.62 -29.51 0.48
N HIS A 111 -10.64 -29.01 -0.21
CA HIS A 111 -11.87 -28.46 0.38
C HIS A 111 -11.62 -27.51 1.58
N GLU A 112 -10.56 -26.70 1.51
CA GLU A 112 -10.21 -25.76 2.57
C GLU A 112 -11.33 -24.73 2.74
N LYS A 113 -11.92 -24.68 3.95
CA LYS A 113 -12.88 -23.64 4.31
C LYS A 113 -12.18 -22.29 4.32
N ARG A 114 -12.82 -21.30 3.73
CA ARG A 114 -12.34 -19.92 3.76
C ARG A 114 -12.57 -19.33 5.14
N ASP A 115 -11.50 -18.87 5.75
CA ASP A 115 -11.56 -18.09 6.99
C ASP A 115 -11.59 -16.60 6.57
N LEU A 116 -12.80 -16.05 6.51
CA LEU A 116 -12.99 -14.63 6.19
C LEU A 116 -12.61 -13.81 7.41
N LYS A 117 -11.42 -13.20 7.39
CA LYS A 117 -11.02 -12.26 8.43
C LYS A 117 -11.50 -10.86 8.05
N PRO A 118 -12.32 -10.21 8.87
CA PRO A 118 -12.69 -8.83 8.64
C PRO A 118 -11.44 -7.94 8.74
N SER A 119 -11.36 -6.90 7.92
CA SER A 119 -10.31 -5.89 8.03
C SER A 119 -10.57 -5.08 9.30
N ASN A 120 -9.70 -5.20 10.30
CA ASN A 120 -9.75 -4.44 11.55
C ASN A 120 -8.83 -3.20 11.50
N TYR A 121 -8.70 -2.59 10.32
CA TYR A 121 -7.90 -1.37 10.21
C TYR A 121 -8.61 -0.19 10.89
N GLU A 122 -8.06 0.24 12.03
CA GLU A 122 -8.45 1.46 12.70
C GLU A 122 -7.39 2.54 12.46
N ARG A 123 -7.80 3.66 11.89
CA ARG A 123 -6.91 4.80 11.70
C ARG A 123 -6.67 5.49 13.04
N VAL A 124 -5.42 5.50 13.50
CA VAL A 124 -5.03 6.25 14.69
C VAL A 124 -5.06 7.74 14.37
N VAL A 125 -5.74 8.51 15.22
CA VAL A 125 -5.88 9.96 15.08
C VAL A 125 -5.07 10.66 16.18
N PHE A 126 -4.30 11.70 15.82
CA PHE A 126 -3.62 12.55 16.78
C PHE A 126 -4.65 13.36 17.58
N THR A 127 -4.63 13.24 18.91
CA THR A 127 -5.64 13.83 19.79
C THR A 127 -5.13 15.11 20.45
N GLU A 128 -6.06 15.94 20.95
CA GLU A 128 -5.73 17.12 21.78
C GLU A 128 -4.99 16.73 23.07
N GLN A 129 -5.20 15.52 23.59
CA GLN A 129 -4.46 15.03 24.76
C GLN A 129 -3.00 14.77 24.40
N MET A 130 -2.71 14.15 23.26
CA MET A 130 -1.34 13.95 22.76
C MET A 130 -0.61 15.28 22.59
N LYS A 131 -1.31 16.34 22.17
CA LYS A 131 -0.75 17.68 22.08
C LYS A 131 -0.40 18.23 23.45
N LYS A 132 -1.29 18.10 24.44
CA LYS A 132 -1.05 18.53 25.81
C LYS A 132 0.10 17.77 26.48
N ASP A 133 0.24 16.50 26.19
CA ASP A 133 1.30 15.62 26.66
C ASP A 133 2.62 15.85 25.89
N ASN A 134 2.66 16.86 25.03
CA ASN A 134 3.84 17.29 24.27
C ASN A 134 4.48 16.17 23.44
N TYR A 135 3.66 15.36 22.76
CA TYR A 135 4.16 14.32 21.85
C TYR A 135 5.14 14.89 20.83
N THR A 136 6.24 14.22 20.63
CA THR A 136 7.18 14.55 19.56
C THR A 136 6.61 14.12 18.21
N ILE A 137 6.44 15.06 17.29
CA ILE A 137 5.94 14.78 15.95
C ILE A 137 7.13 14.72 14.99
N ILE A 138 7.52 13.52 14.61
CA ILE A 138 8.57 13.29 13.60
C ILE A 138 7.98 13.51 12.22
N CYS A 139 8.57 14.42 11.45
CA CYS A 139 8.19 14.68 10.07
C CYS A 139 9.39 14.48 9.13
N PRO A 140 9.30 13.62 8.12
CA PRO A 140 10.40 13.45 7.17
C PRO A 140 10.61 14.73 6.35
N GLN A 141 11.86 15.06 6.05
CA GLN A 141 12.21 16.20 5.21
C GLN A 141 11.84 15.91 3.75
N MET A 142 10.83 16.59 3.25
CA MET A 142 10.37 16.44 1.87
C MET A 142 10.71 17.65 0.99
N SER A 143 10.87 18.83 1.60
CA SER A 143 11.24 20.06 0.91
C SER A 143 11.80 21.09 1.92
N PRO A 144 13.10 21.34 1.97
CA PRO A 144 13.70 22.24 2.96
C PRO A 144 13.00 23.60 3.03
N ILE A 145 12.77 24.25 1.89
CA ILE A 145 12.15 25.57 1.83
C ILE A 145 10.78 25.61 2.53
N HIS A 146 9.95 24.59 2.33
CA HIS A 146 8.63 24.53 2.95
C HIS A 146 8.72 24.19 4.44
N PHE A 147 9.60 23.25 4.79
CA PHE A 147 9.68 22.77 6.17
C PHE A 147 10.37 23.77 7.11
N ASP A 148 11.27 24.64 6.59
CA ASP A 148 11.84 25.76 7.33
C ASP A 148 10.76 26.75 7.79
N LEU A 149 9.64 26.85 7.07
CA LEU A 149 8.48 27.66 7.44
C LEU A 149 7.48 26.88 8.29
N LEU A 150 7.25 25.60 7.96
CA LEU A 150 6.25 24.78 8.65
C LEU A 150 6.65 24.47 10.10
N VAL A 151 7.92 24.14 10.37
CA VAL A 151 8.36 23.81 11.73
C VAL A 151 8.11 24.93 12.72
N PRO A 152 8.50 26.20 12.47
CA PRO A 152 8.14 27.31 13.34
C PRO A 152 6.65 27.53 13.49
N ALA A 153 5.87 27.38 12.40
CA ALA A 153 4.41 27.53 12.45
C ALA A 153 3.75 26.46 13.35
N PHE A 154 4.16 25.21 13.23
CA PHE A 154 3.67 24.14 14.11
C PHE A 154 4.06 24.37 15.56
N LYS A 155 5.30 24.82 15.83
CA LYS A 155 5.76 25.18 17.19
C LYS A 155 4.95 26.35 17.77
N ALA A 156 4.69 27.37 16.97
CA ALA A 156 3.84 28.50 17.39
C ALA A 156 2.40 28.07 17.70
N ALA A 157 1.90 27.04 17.01
CA ALA A 157 0.60 26.44 17.28
C ALA A 157 0.61 25.42 18.46
N GLY A 158 1.74 25.26 19.14
CA GLY A 158 1.87 24.39 20.31
C GLY A 158 2.13 22.92 20.01
N TYR A 159 2.66 22.59 18.82
CA TYR A 159 3.07 21.23 18.46
C TYR A 159 4.59 21.09 18.53
N ASN A 160 5.07 19.98 19.08
CA ASN A 160 6.50 19.66 19.14
C ASN A 160 6.93 18.92 17.85
N MET A 161 7.03 19.64 16.75
CA MET A 161 7.42 19.08 15.45
C MET A 161 8.94 19.10 15.29
N VAL A 162 9.52 17.98 14.87
CA VAL A 162 10.93 17.81 14.58
C VAL A 162 11.14 17.16 13.21
N ILE A 163 12.20 17.58 12.52
CA ILE A 163 12.68 16.97 11.29
C ILE A 163 13.98 16.26 11.64
N PRO A 164 14.07 14.94 11.47
CA PRO A 164 15.30 14.20 11.74
C PRO A 164 16.42 14.64 10.79
N ASP A 165 17.56 14.99 11.35
CA ASP A 165 18.78 15.27 10.56
C ASP A 165 19.52 13.95 10.32
N ILE A 166 19.15 13.27 9.25
CA ILE A 166 19.71 11.97 8.86
C ILE A 166 20.24 12.07 7.43
N PRO A 167 21.48 11.66 7.17
CA PRO A 167 22.07 11.70 5.84
C PRO A 167 21.22 10.90 4.82
N ALA A 168 21.06 11.44 3.63
CA ALA A 168 20.24 10.83 2.58
C ALA A 168 20.66 9.39 2.25
N ARG A 169 21.96 9.10 2.27
CA ARG A 169 22.48 7.75 2.04
C ARG A 169 22.00 6.76 3.11
N GLU A 170 22.05 7.16 4.38
CA GLU A 170 21.55 6.34 5.48
C GLU A 170 20.04 6.10 5.35
N CYS A 171 19.28 7.12 4.96
CA CYS A 171 17.86 6.98 4.68
C CYS A 171 17.59 5.91 3.60
N VAL A 172 18.37 5.90 2.52
CA VAL A 172 18.25 4.89 1.46
C VAL A 172 18.61 3.50 1.97
N ASP A 173 19.74 3.37 2.67
CA ASP A 173 20.22 2.08 3.19
C ASP A 173 19.22 1.46 4.20
N VAL A 174 18.56 2.30 4.99
CA VAL A 174 17.50 1.87 5.89
C VAL A 174 16.21 1.60 5.11
N GLY A 175 15.81 2.48 4.21
CA GLY A 175 14.60 2.34 3.40
C GLY A 175 14.56 1.04 2.60
N LEU A 176 15.68 0.62 2.02
CA LEU A 176 15.81 -0.64 1.29
C LEU A 176 15.50 -1.89 2.14
N LYS A 177 15.53 -1.78 3.47
CA LYS A 177 15.21 -2.89 4.38
C LYS A 177 13.72 -2.99 4.70
N PHE A 178 12.95 -1.90 4.50
CA PHE A 178 11.56 -1.80 4.92
C PHE A 178 10.59 -1.53 3.79
N VAL A 179 11.08 -1.03 2.67
CA VAL A 179 10.25 -0.69 1.50
C VAL A 179 10.48 -1.74 0.41
N ASN A 180 9.40 -2.12 -0.25
CA ASN A 180 9.48 -3.03 -1.40
C ASN A 180 10.42 -2.44 -2.47
N ASN A 181 11.28 -3.29 -3.07
CA ASN A 181 12.24 -2.90 -4.11
C ASN A 181 11.58 -2.28 -5.37
N ASP A 182 10.30 -2.53 -5.59
CA ASP A 182 9.51 -1.90 -6.66
C ASP A 182 9.05 -0.48 -6.30
N ALA A 183 9.33 0.00 -5.08
CA ALA A 183 8.96 1.34 -4.66
C ALA A 183 9.85 2.40 -5.32
N CYS A 184 9.29 3.59 -5.53
CA CYS A 184 10.04 4.71 -6.08
C CYS A 184 11.11 5.23 -5.11
N TYR A 185 12.17 5.83 -5.64
CA TYR A 185 13.27 6.35 -4.84
C TYR A 185 12.84 7.35 -3.75
N PRO A 186 11.92 8.30 -3.99
CA PRO A 186 11.40 9.17 -2.93
C PRO A 186 10.76 8.41 -1.75
N SER A 187 10.05 7.30 -2.00
CA SER A 187 9.48 6.50 -0.91
C SER A 187 10.56 5.82 -0.08
N LEU A 188 11.65 5.37 -0.69
CA LEU A 188 12.80 4.81 0.03
C LEU A 188 13.39 5.83 0.99
N ILE A 189 13.56 7.08 0.54
CA ILE A 189 14.11 8.16 1.38
C ILE A 189 13.16 8.50 2.52
N VAL A 190 11.89 8.74 2.21
CA VAL A 190 10.89 9.17 3.20
C VAL A 190 10.69 8.11 4.29
N VAL A 191 10.43 6.87 3.90
CA VAL A 191 10.26 5.76 4.86
C VAL A 191 11.58 5.48 5.57
N GLY A 192 12.70 5.50 4.86
CA GLY A 192 14.02 5.32 5.44
C GLY A 192 14.36 6.35 6.51
N GLN A 193 14.02 7.62 6.29
CA GLN A 193 14.24 8.68 7.28
C GLN A 193 13.37 8.47 8.53
N ILE A 194 12.11 8.12 8.36
CA ILE A 194 11.22 7.77 9.48
C ILE A 194 11.79 6.59 10.27
N MET A 195 12.13 5.50 9.58
CA MET A 195 12.62 4.28 10.22
C MET A 195 13.99 4.46 10.87
N ALA A 196 14.87 5.27 10.30
CA ALA A 196 16.14 5.62 10.91
C ALA A 196 15.93 6.45 12.18
N ALA A 197 15.03 7.42 12.16
CA ALA A 197 14.66 8.20 13.32
C ALA A 197 14.10 7.31 14.46
N VAL A 198 13.15 6.44 14.12
CA VAL A 198 12.55 5.49 15.09
C VAL A 198 13.61 4.58 15.72
N LYS A 199 14.60 4.14 14.94
CA LYS A 199 15.66 3.24 15.40
C LYS A 199 16.83 3.94 16.06
N SER A 200 16.94 5.24 15.97
CA SER A 200 18.08 6.00 16.53
C SER A 200 18.14 5.96 18.05
N GLY A 201 17.03 5.66 18.73
CA GLY A 201 16.92 5.75 20.19
C GLY A 201 16.83 7.18 20.73
N ASN A 202 16.79 8.18 19.84
CA ASN A 202 16.75 9.60 20.23
C ASN A 202 15.34 10.09 20.59
N TYR A 203 14.33 9.27 20.38
CA TYR A 203 12.91 9.64 20.59
C TYR A 203 12.22 8.62 21.48
N ASP A 204 11.39 9.09 22.39
CA ASP A 204 10.53 8.23 23.19
C ASP A 204 9.35 7.74 22.34
N MET A 205 9.39 6.50 21.91
CA MET A 205 8.39 5.90 21.02
C MET A 205 6.99 5.80 21.64
N THR A 206 6.87 5.93 22.96
CA THR A 206 5.57 5.94 23.64
C THR A 206 4.89 7.31 23.56
N HIS A 207 5.67 8.36 23.29
CA HIS A 207 5.21 9.74 23.14
C HIS A 207 5.64 10.36 21.80
N THR A 208 5.63 9.54 20.77
CA THR A 208 6.00 9.98 19.42
C THR A 208 4.87 9.71 18.43
N ALA A 209 4.64 10.66 17.55
CA ALA A 209 3.76 10.56 16.40
C ALA A 209 4.54 10.84 15.11
N ILE A 210 4.01 10.39 13.99
CA ILE A 210 4.60 10.66 12.67
C ILE A 210 3.62 11.53 11.89
N LEU A 211 4.14 12.58 11.29
CA LEU A 211 3.41 13.44 10.35
C LEU A 211 3.99 13.25 8.95
N ILE A 212 3.12 12.95 8.01
CA ILE A 212 3.49 12.87 6.59
C ILE A 212 2.46 13.61 5.75
N SER A 213 2.94 14.30 4.71
CA SER A 213 2.04 14.98 3.78
C SER A 213 1.37 14.00 2.83
N GLN A 214 0.10 14.25 2.55
CA GLN A 214 -0.68 13.50 1.57
C GLN A 214 -1.06 14.43 0.41
N THR A 215 -0.68 14.07 -0.81
CA THR A 215 -0.80 14.99 -1.95
C THR A 215 -2.16 14.90 -2.66
N GLY A 216 -2.88 13.80 -2.52
CA GLY A 216 -4.15 13.58 -3.23
C GLY A 216 -4.03 13.40 -4.74
N GLY A 217 -2.81 13.37 -5.29
CA GLY A 217 -2.55 13.18 -6.72
C GLY A 217 -2.32 11.73 -7.12
N GLY A 218 -2.11 11.47 -8.41
CA GLY A 218 -1.81 10.15 -8.98
C GLY A 218 -0.40 9.65 -8.69
N CYS A 219 0.08 9.88 -7.49
CA CYS A 219 1.41 9.50 -7.04
C CYS A 219 1.31 8.61 -5.81
N ARG A 220 2.25 7.69 -5.65
CA ARG A 220 2.37 6.87 -4.44
C ARG A 220 2.46 7.70 -3.15
N ALA A 221 3.03 8.92 -3.22
CA ALA A 221 3.09 9.83 -2.08
C ALA A 221 1.73 10.12 -1.45
N THR A 222 0.64 9.96 -2.18
CA THR A 222 -0.73 10.02 -1.64
C THR A 222 -0.99 8.96 -0.57
N ASN A 223 -0.29 7.83 -0.62
CA ASN A 223 -0.50 6.67 0.23
C ASN A 223 0.72 6.28 1.08
N TYR A 224 1.69 7.17 1.30
CA TYR A 224 2.80 6.88 2.22
C TYR A 224 2.34 6.67 3.67
N ILE A 225 1.13 7.09 4.00
CA ILE A 225 0.53 6.93 5.32
C ILE A 225 -0.03 5.51 5.57
N GLY A 226 -0.28 4.76 4.52
CA GLY A 226 -0.72 3.35 4.57
C GLY A 226 0.48 2.40 4.48
#